data_ac534bbffd9649192c58547f39d4dbe2
#
_entry.id   ac534bbffd9649192c58547f39d4dbe2
#
_cell.length_a   1.000
_cell.length_b   1.000
_cell.length_c   1.000
_cell.angle_alpha   90.00
_cell.angle_beta   90.00
_cell.angle_gamma   90.00
#
_symmetry.space_group_name_H-M   'P 1'
#
loop_
_entity.id
_entity.type
_entity.pdbx_description
1 polymer ?
#
loop_
_entity_poly.entity_id
_entity_poly.type
_entity_poly.pdbx_seq_one_letter_code
_entity_poly.pdbx_strand_id
1 'polypeptide(L)'
;MFTLSSFIFALNSTLPVFLVILVGKFFMRVGIINEEWTRISDRMAFKYALPIVLFLDIAKMDIHKDMDMTFIIFCMVSTTVMFFFIYILTRIFLKDKTMVGSFAQGAARGSAAILGIPFVTNIYGDAGMIPLMILAAVPLFNAYSVIILTISSRRFLAGSRTRIQYKEIVKSIFKNPLIRGILIGFPFCIFGISIPPILDKSLTSIGSMAVPLMLISIGADFRMSDLTAKFKPSVVASSIKLVFLPLAVLPIAIYMGFRESALIAILVMLGAPSAVSGYIMSKAMDNDYVLMSNIVVMTTLFSSVTFTFWIFILRYMGLI
;
A
#
# COMPACT_ATOMS: atom_id res chain seq x y z
N MET A 1 -17.29 24.70 7.13
CA MET A 1 -16.07 25.15 6.47
C MET A 1 -15.01 24.04 6.35
N PHE A 2 -14.85 23.22 7.35
CA PHE A 2 -13.83 22.16 7.40
C PHE A 2 -14.04 20.96 6.44
N THR A 3 -15.27 20.59 6.13
CA THR A 3 -15.58 19.52 5.17
C THR A 3 -15.12 19.83 3.75
N LEU A 4 -15.20 21.09 3.34
CA LEU A 4 -14.71 21.52 2.02
C LEU A 4 -13.18 21.51 1.95
N SER A 5 -12.51 21.96 3.01
CA SER A 5 -11.03 21.94 3.07
C SER A 5 -10.48 20.50 3.09
N SER A 6 -11.12 19.58 3.81
CA SER A 6 -10.73 18.17 3.81
C SER A 6 -10.96 17.50 2.45
N PHE A 7 -12.06 17.87 1.77
CA PHE A 7 -12.33 17.36 0.42
C PHE A 7 -11.32 17.92 -0.61
N ILE A 8 -11.03 19.23 -0.57
CA ILE A 8 -10.03 19.87 -1.44
C ILE A 8 -8.64 19.25 -1.18
N PHE A 9 -8.28 19.02 0.09
CA PHE A 9 -7.02 18.36 0.44
C PHE A 9 -6.94 16.93 -0.12
N ALA A 10 -8.00 16.14 0.04
CA ALA A 10 -8.04 14.78 -0.49
C ALA A 10 -7.94 14.77 -2.02
N LEU A 11 -8.62 15.72 -2.71
CA LEU A 11 -8.47 15.92 -4.16
C LEU A 11 -7.04 16.29 -4.55
N ASN A 12 -6.42 17.24 -3.86
CA ASN A 12 -5.04 17.65 -4.14
C ASN A 12 -4.03 16.52 -3.92
N SER A 13 -4.33 15.59 -3.03
CA SER A 13 -3.48 14.42 -2.78
C SER A 13 -3.67 13.28 -3.79
N THR A 14 -4.87 13.16 -4.37
CA THR A 14 -5.20 12.05 -5.27
C THR A 14 -5.11 12.43 -6.75
N LEU A 15 -5.49 13.65 -7.10
CA LEU A 15 -5.49 14.14 -8.49
C LEU A 15 -4.12 14.05 -9.17
N PRO A 16 -2.98 14.41 -8.54
CA PRO A 16 -1.67 14.24 -9.14
C PRO A 16 -1.37 12.80 -9.55
N VAL A 17 -1.80 11.82 -8.76
CA VAL A 17 -1.64 10.38 -9.08
C VAL A 17 -2.35 10.06 -10.39
N PHE A 18 -3.59 10.54 -10.57
CA PHE A 18 -4.34 10.37 -11.82
C PHE A 18 -3.68 11.05 -13.01
N LEU A 19 -3.21 12.28 -12.83
CA LEU A 19 -2.56 13.01 -13.91
C LEU A 19 -1.31 12.26 -14.41
N VAL A 20 -0.50 11.70 -13.51
CA VAL A 20 0.68 10.90 -13.91
C VAL A 20 0.27 9.61 -14.62
N ILE A 21 -0.81 8.94 -14.20
CA ILE A 21 -1.37 7.77 -14.90
C ILE A 21 -1.82 8.17 -16.32
N LEU A 22 -2.54 9.30 -16.47
CA LEU A 22 -2.96 9.82 -17.78
C LEU A 22 -1.77 10.17 -18.67
N VAL A 23 -0.72 10.76 -18.13
CA VAL A 23 0.54 11.03 -18.83
C VAL A 23 1.17 9.72 -19.32
N GLY A 24 1.20 8.67 -18.52
CA GLY A 24 1.67 7.34 -18.93
C GLY A 24 0.87 6.79 -20.12
N LYS A 25 -0.46 6.92 -20.06
CA LYS A 25 -1.34 6.53 -21.17
C LYS A 25 -1.08 7.35 -22.44
N PHE A 26 -0.91 8.67 -22.28
CA PHE A 26 -0.58 9.56 -23.39
C PHE A 26 0.77 9.19 -24.02
N PHE A 27 1.82 8.99 -23.23
CA PHE A 27 3.16 8.63 -23.72
C PHE A 27 3.13 7.32 -24.52
N MET A 28 2.38 6.31 -24.05
CA MET A 28 2.19 5.05 -24.76
C MET A 28 1.45 5.27 -26.09
N ARG A 29 0.43 6.14 -26.11
CA ARG A 29 -0.38 6.42 -27.30
C ARG A 29 0.40 7.16 -28.38
N VAL A 30 1.27 8.10 -28.00
CA VAL A 30 2.09 8.88 -28.94
C VAL A 30 3.42 8.22 -29.28
N GLY A 31 3.72 7.05 -28.72
CA GLY A 31 4.91 6.26 -29.02
C GLY A 31 6.21 6.77 -28.34
N ILE A 32 6.11 7.67 -27.35
CA ILE A 32 7.28 8.11 -26.52
C ILE A 32 7.82 6.93 -25.71
N ILE A 33 6.91 6.08 -25.19
CA ILE A 33 7.23 4.84 -24.49
C ILE A 33 6.53 3.66 -25.17
N ASN A 34 7.07 2.47 -24.94
CA ASN A 34 6.57 1.21 -25.51
C ASN A 34 6.55 0.11 -24.45
N GLU A 35 6.09 -1.10 -24.81
CA GLU A 35 6.02 -2.25 -23.90
C GLU A 35 7.41 -2.65 -23.36
N GLU A 36 8.47 -2.44 -24.12
CA GLU A 36 9.83 -2.71 -23.64
C GLU A 36 10.27 -1.73 -22.56
N TRP A 37 9.96 -0.44 -22.74
CA TRP A 37 10.18 0.58 -21.73
C TRP A 37 9.44 0.26 -20.41
N THR A 38 8.16 -0.09 -20.48
CA THR A 38 7.38 -0.45 -19.27
C THR A 38 8.00 -1.65 -18.57
N ARG A 39 8.42 -2.67 -19.32
CA ARG A 39 9.08 -3.86 -18.77
C ARG A 39 10.40 -3.54 -18.06
N ILE A 40 11.22 -2.65 -18.62
CA ILE A 40 12.49 -2.22 -18.03
C ILE A 40 12.24 -1.37 -16.79
N SER A 41 11.32 -0.39 -16.88
CA SER A 41 10.94 0.49 -15.78
C SER A 41 10.37 -0.28 -14.59
N ASP A 42 9.47 -1.23 -14.85
CA ASP A 42 8.88 -2.10 -13.82
C ASP A 42 9.96 -2.93 -13.12
N ARG A 43 10.91 -3.48 -13.89
CA ARG A 43 12.04 -4.23 -13.32
C ARG A 43 12.94 -3.35 -12.45
N MET A 44 13.22 -2.12 -12.90
CA MET A 44 14.02 -1.15 -12.15
C MET A 44 13.30 -0.73 -10.87
N ALA A 45 12.01 -0.42 -10.95
CA ALA A 45 11.20 -0.06 -9.79
C ALA A 45 11.15 -1.21 -8.77
N PHE A 46 10.87 -2.45 -9.20
CA PHE A 46 10.73 -3.60 -8.29
C PHE A 46 12.06 -4.07 -7.69
N LYS A 47 13.14 -4.14 -8.50
CA LYS A 47 14.41 -4.73 -8.05
C LYS A 47 15.33 -3.78 -7.30
N TYR A 48 15.19 -2.46 -7.54
CA TYR A 48 16.12 -1.46 -7.02
C TYR A 48 15.40 -0.34 -6.28
N ALA A 49 14.52 0.42 -6.93
CA ALA A 49 13.94 1.61 -6.32
C ALA A 49 13.07 1.30 -5.09
N LEU A 50 12.14 0.35 -5.19
CA LEU A 50 11.29 -0.06 -4.03
C LEU A 50 12.09 -0.65 -2.86
N PRO A 51 13.06 -1.57 -3.06
CA PRO A 51 13.90 -2.04 -1.96
C PRO A 51 14.66 -0.93 -1.26
N ILE A 52 15.14 0.07 -2.01
CA ILE A 52 15.81 1.24 -1.44
C ILE A 52 14.83 2.08 -0.61
N VAL A 53 13.63 2.33 -1.11
CA VAL A 53 12.57 3.02 -0.33
C VAL A 53 12.31 2.28 0.97
N LEU A 54 12.08 0.95 0.91
CA LEU A 54 11.80 0.15 2.09
C LEU A 54 12.99 0.10 3.07
N PHE A 55 14.21 0.04 2.55
CA PHE A 55 15.41 0.17 3.38
C PHE A 55 15.43 1.51 4.11
N LEU A 56 15.25 2.62 3.40
CA LEU A 56 15.26 3.97 4.00
C LEU A 56 14.12 4.17 4.99
N ASP A 57 12.91 3.70 4.65
CA ASP A 57 11.74 3.78 5.53
C ASP A 57 12.01 3.08 6.87
N ILE A 58 12.63 1.89 6.85
CA ILE A 58 12.97 1.14 8.06
C ILE A 58 14.18 1.73 8.76
N ALA A 59 15.26 2.02 8.03
CA ALA A 59 16.53 2.48 8.61
C ALA A 59 16.41 3.84 9.32
N LYS A 60 15.48 4.69 8.89
CA LYS A 60 15.23 6.01 9.48
C LYS A 60 14.17 6.02 10.57
N MET A 61 13.57 4.87 10.90
CA MET A 61 12.60 4.78 11.98
C MET A 61 13.28 5.02 13.33
N ASP A 62 12.72 5.92 14.12
CA ASP A 62 13.15 6.18 15.48
C ASP A 62 12.30 5.37 16.46
N ILE A 63 12.87 4.28 16.97
CA ILE A 63 12.20 3.39 17.95
C ILE A 63 12.43 3.81 19.39
N HIS A 64 13.14 4.92 19.64
CA HIS A 64 13.49 5.36 21.01
C HIS A 64 12.66 6.55 21.50
N LYS A 65 11.80 7.13 20.68
CA LYS A 65 10.87 8.20 21.07
C LYS A 65 9.60 7.64 21.69
N ASP A 66 8.99 8.39 22.61
CA ASP A 66 7.76 8.12 23.38
C ASP A 66 6.79 7.16 22.67
N MET A 67 6.97 5.86 22.92
CA MET A 67 6.25 4.81 22.19
C MET A 67 4.95 4.47 22.93
N ASP A 68 3.81 4.87 22.38
CA ASP A 68 2.54 4.29 22.78
C ASP A 68 2.47 2.83 22.30
N MET A 69 2.92 1.92 23.16
CA MET A 69 2.94 0.48 22.87
C MET A 69 1.55 -0.08 22.63
N THR A 70 0.52 0.48 23.26
CA THR A 70 -0.88 0.06 23.04
C THR A 70 -1.31 0.38 21.62
N PHE A 71 -0.99 1.57 21.13
CA PHE A 71 -1.25 1.99 19.78
C PHE A 71 -0.48 1.15 18.74
N ILE A 72 0.82 0.93 18.96
CA ILE A 72 1.67 0.10 18.10
C ILE A 72 1.11 -1.31 17.98
N ILE A 73 0.83 -1.96 19.13
CA ILE A 73 0.28 -3.33 19.15
C ILE A 73 -1.08 -3.36 18.46
N PHE A 74 -1.94 -2.39 18.68
CA PHE A 74 -3.23 -2.29 17.99
C PHE A 74 -3.06 -2.23 16.47
N CYS A 75 -2.16 -1.38 15.96
CA CYS A 75 -1.89 -1.27 14.53
C CYS A 75 -1.31 -2.56 13.95
N MET A 76 -0.38 -3.21 14.66
CA MET A 76 0.21 -4.50 14.24
C MET A 76 -0.83 -5.62 14.18
N VAL A 77 -1.63 -5.77 15.23
CA VAL A 77 -2.67 -6.80 15.32
C VAL A 77 -3.75 -6.56 14.26
N SER A 78 -4.26 -5.34 14.15
CA SER A 78 -5.26 -4.98 13.14
C SER A 78 -4.75 -5.25 11.73
N THR A 79 -3.51 -4.87 11.42
CA THR A 79 -2.87 -5.14 10.12
C THR A 79 -2.79 -6.63 9.86
N THR A 80 -2.35 -7.41 10.83
CA THR A 80 -2.21 -8.86 10.70
C THR A 80 -3.55 -9.52 10.48
N VAL A 81 -4.53 -9.22 11.32
CA VAL A 81 -5.87 -9.81 11.25
C VAL A 81 -6.53 -9.47 9.91
N MET A 82 -6.53 -8.20 9.48
CA MET A 82 -7.18 -7.81 8.23
C MET A 82 -6.53 -8.47 7.00
N PHE A 83 -5.19 -8.58 6.94
CA PHE A 83 -4.51 -9.21 5.81
C PHE A 83 -4.88 -10.69 5.69
N PHE A 84 -4.77 -11.45 6.78
CA PHE A 84 -5.07 -12.88 6.76
C PHE A 84 -6.56 -13.16 6.60
N PHE A 85 -7.42 -12.36 7.23
CA PHE A 85 -8.87 -12.49 7.09
C PHE A 85 -9.31 -12.26 5.64
N ILE A 86 -8.86 -11.16 5.01
CA ILE A 86 -9.17 -10.88 3.61
C ILE A 86 -8.60 -11.97 2.69
N TYR A 87 -7.36 -12.42 2.94
CA TYR A 87 -6.76 -13.49 2.16
C TYR A 87 -7.55 -14.80 2.23
N ILE A 88 -7.97 -15.22 3.43
CA ILE A 88 -8.77 -16.43 3.64
C ILE A 88 -10.12 -16.31 2.93
N LEU A 89 -10.85 -15.20 3.14
CA LEU A 89 -12.12 -14.96 2.47
C LEU A 89 -11.97 -14.97 0.95
N THR A 90 -10.97 -14.26 0.45
CA THR A 90 -10.69 -14.20 -0.99
C THR A 90 -10.39 -15.58 -1.57
N ARG A 91 -9.62 -16.40 -0.86
CA ARG A 91 -9.31 -17.76 -1.26
C ARG A 91 -10.54 -18.67 -1.29
N ILE A 92 -11.51 -18.44 -0.40
CA ILE A 92 -12.76 -19.21 -0.36
C ILE A 92 -13.70 -18.75 -1.48
N PHE A 93 -13.96 -17.45 -1.61
CA PHE A 93 -15.03 -16.92 -2.44
C PHE A 93 -14.66 -16.66 -3.89
N LEU A 94 -13.38 -16.33 -4.20
CA LEU A 94 -12.97 -16.13 -5.58
C LEU A 94 -12.80 -17.47 -6.31
N LYS A 95 -13.54 -17.62 -7.42
CA LYS A 95 -13.41 -18.80 -8.31
C LYS A 95 -12.05 -18.82 -9.00
N ASP A 96 -11.62 -17.69 -9.54
CA ASP A 96 -10.31 -17.54 -10.20
C ASP A 96 -9.22 -17.32 -9.15
N LYS A 97 -8.45 -18.38 -8.88
CA LYS A 97 -7.39 -18.36 -7.87
C LYS A 97 -6.19 -17.49 -8.26
N THR A 98 -6.05 -17.14 -9.53
CA THR A 98 -4.98 -16.23 -9.99
C THR A 98 -5.18 -14.79 -9.52
N MET A 99 -6.42 -14.41 -9.18
CA MET A 99 -6.76 -13.09 -8.65
C MET A 99 -6.53 -12.95 -7.14
N VAL A 100 -6.41 -14.06 -6.40
CA VAL A 100 -6.42 -14.05 -4.92
C VAL A 100 -5.33 -13.16 -4.34
N GLY A 101 -4.09 -13.27 -4.83
CA GLY A 101 -2.96 -12.48 -4.31
C GLY A 101 -3.16 -10.98 -4.51
N SER A 102 -3.50 -10.58 -5.72
CA SER A 102 -3.73 -9.17 -6.08
C SER A 102 -4.95 -8.58 -5.38
N PHE A 103 -6.03 -9.34 -5.29
CA PHE A 103 -7.23 -8.91 -4.57
C PHE A 103 -6.94 -8.70 -3.09
N ALA A 104 -6.34 -9.70 -2.43
CA ALA A 104 -6.11 -9.65 -0.99
C ALA A 104 -5.16 -8.50 -0.61
N GLN A 105 -4.03 -8.34 -1.33
CA GLN A 105 -3.16 -7.21 -1.03
C GLN A 105 -3.78 -5.86 -1.40
N GLY A 106 -4.53 -5.79 -2.51
CA GLY A 106 -5.19 -4.55 -2.95
C GLY A 106 -6.28 -4.09 -1.99
N ALA A 107 -7.03 -5.03 -1.40
CA ALA A 107 -8.05 -4.75 -0.40
C ALA A 107 -7.47 -4.46 1.00
N ALA A 108 -6.29 -5.00 1.34
CA ALA A 108 -5.71 -4.83 2.68
C ALA A 108 -4.70 -3.67 2.74
N ARG A 109 -3.78 -3.58 1.78
CA ARG A 109 -2.64 -2.66 1.82
C ARG A 109 -2.99 -1.26 1.35
N GLY A 110 -2.76 -0.25 2.20
CA GLY A 110 -2.91 1.17 1.86
C GLY A 110 -1.59 1.89 1.58
N SER A 111 -1.68 3.05 0.91
CA SER A 111 -0.58 4.01 0.72
C SER A 111 -0.49 4.97 1.92
N ALA A 112 -0.49 4.41 3.12
CA ALA A 112 -0.62 5.15 4.37
C ALA A 112 0.54 6.12 4.64
N ALA A 113 1.77 5.75 4.25
CA ALA A 113 2.94 6.59 4.45
C ALA A 113 2.91 7.88 3.62
N ILE A 114 2.42 7.80 2.37
CA ILE A 114 2.41 8.96 1.44
C ILE A 114 1.32 9.96 1.81
N LEU A 115 0.14 9.47 2.20
CA LEU A 115 -1.00 10.34 2.50
C LEU A 115 -1.09 10.74 3.98
N GLY A 116 -0.57 9.90 4.88
CA GLY A 116 -0.78 10.06 6.31
C GLY A 116 -0.18 11.33 6.89
N ILE A 117 1.11 11.55 6.69
CA ILE A 117 1.81 12.70 7.27
C ILE A 117 1.20 14.03 6.80
N PRO A 118 1.09 14.31 5.48
CA PRO A 118 0.50 15.56 5.01
C PRO A 118 -0.95 15.74 5.48
N PHE A 119 -1.70 14.63 5.59
CA PHE A 119 -3.10 14.67 5.99
C PHE A 119 -3.27 15.08 7.45
N VAL A 120 -2.52 14.45 8.37
CA VAL A 120 -2.58 14.76 9.80
C VAL A 120 -1.99 16.13 10.09
N THR A 121 -0.87 16.50 9.44
CA THR A 121 -0.27 17.82 9.57
C THR A 121 -1.22 18.94 9.13
N ASN A 122 -2.05 18.72 8.11
CA ASN A 122 -3.07 19.69 7.69
C ASN A 122 -4.17 19.90 8.75
N ILE A 123 -4.48 18.88 9.54
CA ILE A 123 -5.55 18.94 10.55
C ILE A 123 -5.04 19.46 11.90
N TYR A 124 -3.86 19.01 12.34
CA TYR A 124 -3.34 19.26 13.69
C TYR A 124 -2.09 20.16 13.72
N GLY A 125 -1.47 20.44 12.57
CA GLY A 125 -0.24 21.25 12.51
C GLY A 125 1.05 20.42 12.65
N ASP A 126 0.95 19.15 13.07
CA ASP A 126 2.07 18.22 13.22
C ASP A 126 1.73 16.82 12.64
N ALA A 127 2.68 15.90 12.66
CA ALA A 127 2.50 14.55 12.13
C ALA A 127 1.70 13.61 13.05
N GLY A 128 1.42 14.00 14.29
CA GLY A 128 0.68 13.24 15.28
C GLY A 128 1.18 11.80 15.45
N MET A 129 0.26 10.86 15.47
CA MET A 129 0.53 9.43 15.64
C MET A 129 0.87 8.69 14.32
N ILE A 130 0.96 9.40 13.19
CA ILE A 130 1.29 8.78 11.88
C ILE A 130 2.65 8.08 11.88
N PRO A 131 3.75 8.65 12.41
CA PRO A 131 5.05 7.96 12.44
C PRO A 131 4.99 6.61 13.16
N LEU A 132 4.28 6.52 14.29
CA LEU A 132 4.10 5.26 15.04
C LEU A 132 3.24 4.25 14.25
N MET A 133 2.19 4.70 13.58
CA MET A 133 1.40 3.85 12.68
C MET A 133 2.25 3.32 11.53
N ILE A 134 3.09 4.16 10.91
CA ILE A 134 4.00 3.76 9.83
C ILE A 134 4.96 2.69 10.35
N LEU A 135 5.58 2.90 11.51
CA LEU A 135 6.46 1.94 12.17
C LEU A 135 5.79 0.58 12.36
N ALA A 136 4.55 0.58 12.86
CA ALA A 136 3.81 -0.62 13.18
C ALA A 136 3.26 -1.36 11.96
N ALA A 137 2.69 -0.65 10.99
CA ALA A 137 1.90 -1.25 9.92
C ALA A 137 2.65 -1.42 8.59
N VAL A 138 3.51 -0.47 8.19
CA VAL A 138 4.10 -0.48 6.84
C VAL A 138 5.07 -1.65 6.61
N PRO A 139 5.95 -2.04 7.55
CA PRO A 139 6.77 -3.24 7.40
C PRO A 139 5.92 -4.50 7.21
N LEU A 140 4.83 -4.62 7.98
CA LEU A 140 3.90 -5.75 7.89
C LEU A 140 3.14 -5.76 6.57
N PHE A 141 2.68 -4.58 6.08
CA PHE A 141 2.07 -4.46 4.76
C PHE A 141 2.97 -5.03 3.66
N ASN A 142 4.25 -4.70 3.68
CA ASN A 142 5.21 -5.16 2.70
C ASN A 142 5.49 -6.66 2.84
N ALA A 143 5.74 -7.13 4.06
CA ALA A 143 6.02 -8.55 4.33
C ALA A 143 4.83 -9.44 3.96
N TYR A 144 3.62 -9.11 4.41
CA TYR A 144 2.42 -9.90 4.12
C TYR A 144 2.05 -9.85 2.64
N SER A 145 2.22 -8.71 1.95
CA SER A 145 2.02 -8.64 0.50
C SER A 145 2.96 -9.61 -0.23
N VAL A 146 4.25 -9.64 0.12
CA VAL A 146 5.20 -10.57 -0.50
C VAL A 146 4.81 -12.03 -0.21
N ILE A 147 4.44 -12.35 1.03
CA ILE A 147 4.01 -13.70 1.40
C ILE A 147 2.78 -14.12 0.58
N ILE A 148 1.72 -13.30 0.59
CA ILE A 148 0.46 -13.59 -0.09
C ILE A 148 0.66 -13.71 -1.60
N LEU A 149 1.41 -12.80 -2.22
CA LEU A 149 1.69 -12.85 -3.65
C LEU A 149 2.55 -14.06 -4.01
N THR A 150 3.50 -14.46 -3.16
CA THR A 150 4.31 -15.65 -3.40
C THR A 150 3.44 -16.90 -3.42
N ILE A 151 2.61 -17.12 -2.39
CA ILE A 151 1.78 -18.34 -2.29
C ILE A 151 0.60 -18.35 -3.27
N SER A 152 0.20 -17.19 -3.80
CA SER A 152 -0.88 -17.04 -4.79
C SER A 152 -0.37 -16.89 -6.22
N SER A 153 0.95 -16.96 -6.46
CA SER A 153 1.50 -16.82 -7.80
C SER A 153 1.07 -17.99 -8.72
N ARG A 154 0.90 -17.71 -10.00
CA ARG A 154 0.51 -18.72 -11.00
C ARG A 154 1.48 -19.91 -11.01
N ARG A 155 2.76 -19.65 -10.78
CA ARG A 155 3.78 -20.68 -10.67
C ARG A 155 3.49 -21.70 -9.57
N PHE A 156 3.10 -21.24 -8.37
CA PHE A 156 2.77 -22.12 -7.26
C PHE A 156 1.38 -22.76 -7.38
N LEU A 157 0.43 -22.06 -8.01
CA LEU A 157 -0.91 -22.61 -8.29
C LEU A 157 -0.85 -23.74 -9.33
N ALA A 158 -0.02 -23.61 -10.36
CA ALA A 158 0.18 -24.64 -11.40
C ALA A 158 0.88 -25.88 -10.86
N GLY A 159 1.76 -25.75 -9.87
CA GLY A 159 2.49 -26.84 -9.21
C GLY A 159 1.71 -27.62 -8.16
N SER A 160 0.42 -27.35 -7.96
CA SER A 160 -0.41 -27.89 -6.85
C SER A 160 -0.70 -29.40 -6.90
N ARG A 161 -0.14 -30.14 -7.84
CA ARG A 161 -0.13 -31.61 -7.85
C ARG A 161 1.07 -32.26 -7.16
N THR A 162 2.10 -31.49 -6.82
CA THR A 162 3.25 -31.92 -6.05
C THR A 162 3.26 -31.18 -4.70
N ARG A 163 3.56 -31.90 -3.62
CA ARG A 163 3.74 -31.34 -2.26
C ARG A 163 4.33 -29.94 -2.35
N ILE A 164 3.57 -28.93 -1.93
CA ILE A 164 4.06 -27.57 -1.82
C ILE A 164 5.34 -27.64 -0.98
N GLN A 165 6.49 -27.43 -1.60
CA GLN A 165 7.76 -27.45 -0.89
C GLN A 165 7.84 -26.14 -0.11
N TYR A 166 7.39 -26.13 1.14
CA TYR A 166 7.48 -24.99 2.04
C TYR A 166 8.86 -24.30 1.99
N LYS A 167 9.93 -25.11 1.82
CA LYS A 167 11.30 -24.61 1.60
C LYS A 167 11.42 -23.67 0.39
N GLU A 168 10.73 -23.97 -0.73
CA GLU A 168 10.78 -23.10 -1.92
C GLU A 168 10.03 -21.79 -1.71
N ILE A 169 8.90 -21.82 -1.01
CA ILE A 169 8.17 -20.61 -0.65
C ILE A 169 9.03 -19.72 0.26
N VAL A 170 9.56 -20.27 1.35
CA VAL A 170 10.44 -19.56 2.28
C VAL A 170 11.66 -19.00 1.54
N LYS A 171 12.33 -19.81 0.72
CA LYS A 171 13.46 -19.37 -0.11
C LYS A 171 13.08 -18.22 -1.06
N SER A 172 11.89 -18.28 -1.67
CA SER A 172 11.39 -17.24 -2.57
C SER A 172 11.12 -15.92 -1.83
N ILE A 173 10.57 -15.99 -0.61
CA ILE A 173 10.35 -14.84 0.25
C ILE A 173 11.67 -14.15 0.60
N PHE A 174 12.67 -14.91 1.09
CA PHE A 174 13.98 -14.33 1.44
C PHE A 174 14.80 -13.88 0.21
N LYS A 175 14.55 -14.44 -0.97
CA LYS A 175 15.15 -13.95 -2.23
C LYS A 175 14.47 -12.70 -2.78
N ASN A 176 13.28 -12.35 -2.28
CA ASN A 176 12.56 -11.18 -2.75
C ASN A 176 13.34 -9.89 -2.42
N PRO A 177 13.59 -9.00 -3.39
CA PRO A 177 14.38 -7.78 -3.16
C PRO A 177 13.74 -6.86 -2.13
N LEU A 178 12.41 -6.83 -2.02
CA LEU A 178 11.68 -6.01 -1.05
C LEU A 178 11.95 -6.48 0.39
N ILE A 179 11.90 -7.79 0.63
CA ILE A 179 12.22 -8.37 1.95
C ILE A 179 13.68 -8.08 2.30
N ARG A 180 14.60 -8.18 1.34
CA ARG A 180 16.01 -7.82 1.58
C ARG A 180 16.17 -6.36 1.96
N GLY A 181 15.48 -5.43 1.29
CA GLY A 181 15.47 -4.01 1.68
C GLY A 181 15.05 -3.80 3.13
N ILE A 182 13.93 -4.44 3.54
CA ILE A 182 13.45 -4.40 4.92
C ILE A 182 14.50 -4.98 5.89
N LEU A 183 15.02 -6.19 5.63
CA LEU A 183 15.97 -6.85 6.51
C LEU A 183 17.29 -6.08 6.67
N ILE A 184 17.78 -5.42 5.62
CA ILE A 184 18.98 -4.56 5.69
C ILE A 184 18.69 -3.31 6.51
N GLY A 185 17.48 -2.75 6.46
CA GLY A 185 17.08 -1.57 7.22
C GLY A 185 16.99 -1.80 8.74
N PHE A 186 16.58 -3.01 9.17
CA PHE A 186 16.39 -3.32 10.59
C PHE A 186 17.62 -3.06 11.49
N PRO A 187 18.85 -3.48 11.14
CA PRO A 187 20.02 -3.17 11.95
C PRO A 187 20.24 -1.65 12.14
N PHE A 188 20.01 -0.86 11.11
CA PHE A 188 20.13 0.61 11.21
C PHE A 188 19.14 1.18 12.21
N CYS A 189 17.89 0.74 12.15
CA CYS A 189 16.84 1.12 13.07
C CYS A 189 17.13 0.69 14.51
N ILE A 190 17.50 -0.58 14.73
CA ILE A 190 17.70 -1.16 16.07
C ILE A 190 18.93 -0.54 16.76
N PHE A 191 20.04 -0.36 16.04
CA PHE A 191 21.28 0.17 16.58
C PHE A 191 21.41 1.70 16.46
N GLY A 192 20.40 2.38 15.93
CA GLY A 192 20.44 3.83 15.72
C GLY A 192 21.53 4.30 14.77
N ILE A 193 21.91 3.45 13.79
CA ILE A 193 22.99 3.76 12.86
C ILE A 193 22.53 4.82 11.86
N SER A 194 23.14 6.01 11.90
CA SER A 194 22.85 7.07 10.94
C SER A 194 23.44 6.78 9.56
N ILE A 195 22.63 6.98 8.51
CA ILE A 195 23.10 6.87 7.13
C ILE A 195 23.91 8.15 6.79
N PRO A 196 25.13 8.05 6.27
CA PRO A 196 25.90 9.23 5.85
C PRO A 196 25.09 10.10 4.87
N PRO A 197 25.08 11.45 5.04
CA PRO A 197 24.23 12.36 4.27
C PRO A 197 24.34 12.22 2.73
N ILE A 198 25.53 11.91 2.24
CA ILE A 198 25.78 11.70 0.79
C ILE A 198 25.04 10.45 0.32
N LEU A 199 25.15 9.34 1.06
CA LEU A 199 24.48 8.08 0.73
C LEU A 199 22.97 8.24 0.87
N ASP A 200 22.51 8.91 1.92
CA ASP A 200 21.07 9.16 2.15
C ASP A 200 20.43 9.94 0.97
N LYS A 201 21.05 11.05 0.57
CA LYS A 201 20.59 11.84 -0.58
C LYS A 201 20.57 11.01 -1.86
N SER A 202 21.62 10.23 -2.12
CA SER A 202 21.73 9.39 -3.32
C SER A 202 20.68 8.30 -3.35
N LEU A 203 20.52 7.57 -2.25
CA LEU A 203 19.50 6.52 -2.12
C LEU A 203 18.08 7.09 -2.20
N THR A 204 17.83 8.23 -1.56
CA THR A 204 16.53 8.93 -1.65
C THR A 204 16.23 9.35 -3.08
N SER A 205 17.20 9.86 -3.84
CA SER A 205 17.00 10.23 -5.24
C SER A 205 16.64 9.01 -6.11
N ILE A 206 17.31 7.87 -5.92
CA ILE A 206 16.99 6.63 -6.63
C ILE A 206 15.63 6.09 -6.21
N GLY A 207 15.35 6.06 -4.91
CA GLY A 207 14.07 5.59 -4.37
C GLY A 207 12.88 6.41 -4.84
N SER A 208 13.04 7.73 -4.94
CA SER A 208 11.97 8.65 -5.36
C SER A 208 11.48 8.40 -6.79
N MET A 209 12.27 7.75 -7.64
CA MET A 209 11.82 7.34 -8.99
C MET A 209 10.76 6.23 -8.96
N ALA A 210 10.65 5.47 -7.86
CA ALA A 210 9.77 4.31 -7.78
C ALA A 210 8.32 4.67 -8.12
N VAL A 211 7.72 5.63 -7.41
CA VAL A 211 6.30 5.98 -7.57
C VAL A 211 6.01 6.57 -8.94
N PRO A 212 6.75 7.55 -9.48
CA PRO A 212 6.51 8.06 -10.82
C PRO A 212 6.60 6.98 -11.91
N LEU A 213 7.62 6.14 -11.89
CA LEU A 213 7.76 5.05 -12.87
C LEU A 213 6.59 4.07 -12.80
N MET A 214 6.14 3.69 -11.61
CA MET A 214 5.01 2.79 -11.43
C MET A 214 3.70 3.40 -11.93
N LEU A 215 3.46 4.68 -11.70
CA LEU A 215 2.25 5.37 -12.18
C LEU A 215 2.23 5.49 -13.70
N ILE A 216 3.35 5.83 -14.31
CA ILE A 216 3.49 5.87 -15.77
C ILE A 216 3.25 4.47 -16.36
N SER A 217 3.82 3.43 -15.76
CA SER A 217 3.62 2.03 -16.21
C SER A 217 2.15 1.60 -16.06
N ILE A 218 1.47 1.95 -14.98
CA ILE A 218 0.02 1.71 -14.83
C ILE A 218 -0.75 2.36 -15.97
N GLY A 219 -0.46 3.63 -16.27
CA GLY A 219 -1.10 4.35 -17.36
C GLY A 219 -0.83 3.74 -18.73
N ALA A 220 0.41 3.35 -18.99
CA ALA A 220 0.83 2.72 -20.24
C ALA A 220 0.11 1.37 -20.46
N ASP A 221 0.04 0.54 -19.43
CA ASP A 221 -0.60 -0.79 -19.49
C ASP A 221 -2.14 -0.72 -19.40
N PHE A 222 -2.72 0.42 -19.02
CA PHE A 222 -4.16 0.55 -18.79
C PHE A 222 -4.97 0.41 -20.09
N ARG A 223 -5.94 -0.53 -20.10
CA ARG A 223 -6.92 -0.73 -21.17
C ARG A 223 -8.33 -0.66 -20.59
N MET A 224 -9.25 0.06 -21.27
CA MET A 224 -10.65 0.15 -20.83
C MET A 224 -11.35 -1.22 -20.81
N SER A 225 -10.98 -2.12 -21.71
CA SER A 225 -11.46 -3.51 -21.72
C SER A 225 -11.13 -4.25 -20.41
N ASP A 226 -9.95 -3.99 -19.85
CA ASP A 226 -9.48 -4.64 -18.63
C ASP A 226 -10.23 -4.13 -17.39
N LEU A 227 -10.60 -2.83 -17.40
CA LEU A 227 -11.46 -2.25 -16.38
C LEU A 227 -12.82 -2.96 -16.35
N THR A 228 -13.45 -3.14 -17.50
CA THR A 228 -14.77 -3.80 -17.59
C THR A 228 -14.69 -5.28 -17.24
N ALA A 229 -13.65 -5.99 -17.70
CA ALA A 229 -13.46 -7.43 -17.43
C ALA A 229 -13.25 -7.74 -15.93
N LYS A 230 -12.58 -6.87 -15.21
CA LYS A 230 -12.28 -7.05 -13.77
C LYS A 230 -13.08 -6.09 -12.88
N PHE A 231 -14.15 -5.47 -13.39
CA PHE A 231 -14.91 -4.44 -12.68
C PHE A 231 -15.45 -4.91 -11.33
N LYS A 232 -16.20 -6.02 -11.32
CA LYS A 232 -16.80 -6.55 -10.09
C LYS A 232 -15.79 -6.83 -8.98
N PRO A 233 -14.73 -7.62 -9.21
CA PRO A 233 -13.74 -7.86 -8.16
C PRO A 233 -12.99 -6.59 -7.73
N SER A 234 -12.78 -5.63 -8.64
CA SER A 234 -12.14 -4.35 -8.30
C SER A 234 -13.01 -3.49 -7.40
N VAL A 235 -14.32 -3.39 -7.70
CA VAL A 235 -15.28 -2.67 -6.86
C VAL A 235 -15.36 -3.30 -5.48
N VAL A 236 -15.47 -4.63 -5.39
CA VAL A 236 -15.53 -5.32 -4.09
C VAL A 236 -14.27 -5.09 -3.27
N ALA A 237 -13.09 -5.24 -3.87
CA ALA A 237 -11.82 -4.99 -3.17
C ALA A 237 -11.70 -3.52 -2.71
N SER A 238 -12.10 -2.57 -3.55
CA SER A 238 -12.11 -1.14 -3.22
C SER A 238 -13.09 -0.80 -2.10
N SER A 239 -14.28 -1.40 -2.12
CA SER A 239 -15.27 -1.23 -1.05
C SER A 239 -14.78 -1.82 0.28
N ILE A 240 -14.15 -2.99 0.25
CA ILE A 240 -13.51 -3.56 1.44
C ILE A 240 -12.48 -2.57 1.99
N LYS A 241 -11.59 -2.07 1.15
CA LYS A 241 -10.51 -1.16 1.55
C LYS A 241 -11.01 0.17 2.10
N LEU A 242 -11.93 0.82 1.41
CA LEU A 242 -12.33 2.20 1.71
C LEU A 242 -13.48 2.32 2.72
N VAL A 243 -14.29 1.25 2.85
CA VAL A 243 -15.51 1.29 3.67
C VAL A 243 -15.49 0.21 4.74
N PHE A 244 -15.38 -1.07 4.37
CA PHE A 244 -15.58 -2.17 5.32
C PHE A 244 -14.46 -2.27 6.35
N LEU A 245 -13.18 -2.03 5.99
CA LEU A 245 -12.09 -2.05 6.94
C LEU A 245 -12.19 -0.93 7.98
N PRO A 246 -12.39 0.36 7.60
CA PRO A 246 -12.66 1.40 8.57
C PRO A 246 -13.90 1.09 9.43
N LEU A 247 -15.00 0.63 8.82
CA LEU A 247 -16.23 0.31 9.54
C LEU A 247 -16.04 -0.80 10.59
N ALA A 248 -15.22 -1.79 10.32
CA ALA A 248 -14.95 -2.90 11.22
C ALA A 248 -13.99 -2.55 12.35
N VAL A 249 -12.94 -1.75 12.07
CA VAL A 249 -11.83 -1.56 13.00
C VAL A 249 -11.95 -0.26 13.80
N LEU A 250 -12.50 0.83 13.21
CA LEU A 250 -12.66 2.10 13.95
C LEU A 250 -13.51 1.97 15.22
N PRO A 251 -14.65 1.24 15.25
CA PRO A 251 -15.40 1.07 16.49
C PRO A 251 -14.59 0.40 17.60
N ILE A 252 -13.73 -0.57 17.25
CA ILE A 252 -12.83 -1.23 18.20
C ILE A 252 -11.78 -0.22 18.71
N ALA A 253 -11.21 0.58 17.83
CA ALA A 253 -10.27 1.64 18.19
C ALA A 253 -10.91 2.67 19.13
N ILE A 254 -12.15 3.09 18.83
CA ILE A 254 -12.93 4.03 19.68
C ILE A 254 -13.21 3.42 21.05
N TYR A 255 -13.58 2.15 21.11
CA TYR A 255 -13.82 1.41 22.36
C TYR A 255 -12.55 1.30 23.22
N MET A 256 -11.39 1.10 22.58
CA MET A 256 -10.07 1.07 23.26
C MET A 256 -9.59 2.46 23.71
N GLY A 257 -10.34 3.52 23.44
CA GLY A 257 -10.03 4.87 23.89
C GLY A 257 -9.16 5.71 22.97
N PHE A 258 -8.84 5.24 21.75
CA PHE A 258 -8.09 6.07 20.78
C PHE A 258 -8.94 7.25 20.32
N ARG A 259 -8.32 8.45 20.28
CA ARG A 259 -8.96 9.72 19.91
C ARG A 259 -8.01 10.57 19.06
N GLU A 260 -8.53 11.64 18.49
CA GLU A 260 -7.76 12.67 17.78
C GLU A 260 -6.80 12.09 16.75
N SER A 261 -5.51 12.47 16.81
CA SER A 261 -4.50 12.07 15.84
C SER A 261 -4.29 10.55 15.77
N ALA A 262 -4.47 9.81 16.88
CA ALA A 262 -4.39 8.36 16.88
C ALA A 262 -5.51 7.72 16.05
N LEU A 263 -6.75 8.23 16.21
CA LEU A 263 -7.89 7.71 15.46
C LEU A 263 -7.80 8.03 13.96
N ILE A 264 -7.28 9.22 13.61
CA ILE A 264 -7.00 9.56 12.22
C ILE A 264 -5.87 8.69 11.64
N ALA A 265 -4.81 8.42 12.41
CA ALA A 265 -3.74 7.54 11.95
C ALA A 265 -4.26 6.12 11.66
N ILE A 266 -5.15 5.60 12.50
CA ILE A 266 -5.82 4.32 12.26
C ILE A 266 -6.72 4.41 11.01
N LEU A 267 -7.50 5.48 10.83
CA LEU A 267 -8.31 5.67 9.62
C LEU A 267 -7.43 5.70 8.36
N VAL A 268 -6.31 6.40 8.39
CA VAL A 268 -5.33 6.42 7.28
C VAL A 268 -4.79 5.03 6.99
N MET A 269 -4.40 4.27 8.02
CA MET A 269 -3.93 2.89 7.87
C MET A 269 -4.94 2.01 7.13
N LEU A 270 -6.21 2.12 7.50
CA LEU A 270 -7.29 1.26 6.99
C LEU A 270 -7.85 1.74 5.65
N GLY A 271 -8.15 3.03 5.53
CA GLY A 271 -8.93 3.64 4.45
C GLY A 271 -8.10 4.36 3.38
N ALA A 272 -6.76 4.47 3.52
CA ALA A 272 -5.93 5.03 2.46
C ALA A 272 -6.07 4.22 1.16
N PRO A 273 -6.00 4.87 -0.03
CA PRO A 273 -6.06 4.15 -1.30
C PRO A 273 -4.98 3.07 -1.38
N SER A 274 -5.24 2.04 -2.16
CA SER A 274 -4.32 0.91 -2.33
C SER A 274 -2.97 1.38 -2.86
N ALA A 275 -1.90 0.80 -2.33
CA ALA A 275 -0.54 1.22 -2.67
C ALA A 275 -0.20 0.90 -4.13
N VAL A 276 0.32 1.91 -4.85
CA VAL A 276 0.75 1.81 -6.26
C VAL A 276 1.80 0.71 -6.44
N SER A 277 2.68 0.53 -5.46
CA SER A 277 3.68 -0.55 -5.46
C SER A 277 3.06 -1.96 -5.56
N GLY A 278 1.80 -2.13 -5.17
CA GLY A 278 1.06 -3.39 -5.30
C GLY A 278 0.92 -3.85 -6.75
N TYR A 279 0.75 -2.91 -7.70
CA TYR A 279 0.72 -3.22 -9.13
C TYR A 279 2.03 -3.87 -9.59
N ILE A 280 3.17 -3.23 -9.31
CA ILE A 280 4.49 -3.75 -9.70
C ILE A 280 4.80 -5.08 -9.00
N MET A 281 4.45 -5.20 -7.72
CA MET A 281 4.61 -6.45 -6.98
C MET A 281 3.78 -7.58 -7.61
N SER A 282 2.51 -7.33 -7.94
CA SER A 282 1.65 -8.32 -8.60
C SER A 282 2.22 -8.74 -9.96
N LYS A 283 2.71 -7.79 -10.76
CA LYS A 283 3.30 -8.04 -12.08
C LYS A 283 4.60 -8.83 -11.97
N ALA A 284 5.51 -8.43 -11.10
CA ALA A 284 6.81 -9.07 -10.93
C ALA A 284 6.74 -10.46 -10.25
N MET A 285 5.68 -10.73 -9.50
CA MET A 285 5.46 -11.97 -8.76
C MET A 285 4.40 -12.88 -9.40
N ASP A 286 4.12 -12.68 -10.69
CA ASP A 286 3.23 -13.52 -11.51
C ASP A 286 1.81 -13.67 -10.93
N ASN A 287 1.23 -12.54 -10.50
CA ASN A 287 -0.16 -12.41 -10.06
C ASN A 287 -0.97 -11.55 -11.04
N ASP A 288 -2.26 -11.35 -10.79
CA ASP A 288 -3.15 -10.56 -11.65
C ASP A 288 -2.91 -9.05 -11.45
N TYR A 289 -1.90 -8.51 -12.15
CA TYR A 289 -1.56 -7.09 -12.08
C TYR A 289 -2.64 -6.18 -12.70
N VAL A 290 -3.46 -6.69 -13.62
CA VAL A 290 -4.59 -5.95 -14.20
C VAL A 290 -5.63 -5.65 -13.14
N LEU A 291 -6.02 -6.66 -12.36
CA LEU A 291 -6.91 -6.48 -11.22
C LEU A 291 -6.33 -5.47 -10.22
N MET A 292 -5.03 -5.59 -9.91
CA MET A 292 -4.39 -4.68 -8.96
C MET A 292 -4.35 -3.23 -9.47
N SER A 293 -4.05 -3.02 -10.77
CA SER A 293 -4.12 -1.71 -11.43
C SER A 293 -5.51 -1.07 -11.27
N ASN A 294 -6.56 -1.84 -11.56
CA ASN A 294 -7.94 -1.38 -11.42
C ASN A 294 -8.28 -1.01 -9.97
N ILE A 295 -7.84 -1.82 -9.00
CA ILE A 295 -8.04 -1.52 -7.57
C ILE A 295 -7.32 -0.22 -7.19
N VAL A 296 -6.07 -0.02 -7.60
CA VAL A 296 -5.32 1.22 -7.35
C VAL A 296 -6.07 2.43 -7.90
N VAL A 297 -6.49 2.38 -9.16
CA VAL A 297 -7.23 3.48 -9.81
C VAL A 297 -8.54 3.77 -9.07
N MET A 298 -9.35 2.74 -8.81
CA MET A 298 -10.65 2.91 -8.14
C MET A 298 -10.49 3.43 -6.70
N THR A 299 -9.59 2.83 -5.92
CA THR A 299 -9.39 3.27 -4.53
C THR A 299 -8.84 4.69 -4.47
N THR A 300 -7.96 5.08 -5.39
CA THR A 300 -7.46 6.46 -5.45
C THR A 300 -8.59 7.43 -5.79
N LEU A 301 -9.45 7.11 -6.77
CA LEU A 301 -10.57 7.93 -7.18
C LEU A 301 -11.58 8.14 -6.04
N PHE A 302 -11.98 7.06 -5.39
CA PHE A 302 -13.04 7.10 -4.38
C PHE A 302 -12.53 7.47 -2.98
N SER A 303 -11.22 7.43 -2.73
CA SER A 303 -10.67 7.75 -1.40
C SER A 303 -10.95 9.19 -0.97
N SER A 304 -10.96 10.16 -1.88
CA SER A 304 -11.29 11.55 -1.56
C SER A 304 -12.69 11.68 -0.92
N VAL A 305 -13.67 10.97 -1.49
CA VAL A 305 -15.04 10.97 -0.99
C VAL A 305 -15.14 10.18 0.33
N THR A 306 -14.57 8.98 0.37
CA THR A 306 -14.67 8.12 1.56
C THR A 306 -13.90 8.68 2.76
N PHE A 307 -12.73 9.29 2.56
CA PHE A 307 -12.02 9.98 3.64
C PHE A 307 -12.82 11.16 4.20
N THR A 308 -13.36 12.00 3.32
CA THR A 308 -14.20 13.12 3.75
C THR A 308 -15.40 12.64 4.57
N PHE A 309 -16.04 11.54 4.13
CA PHE A 309 -17.16 10.93 4.84
C PHE A 309 -16.75 10.42 6.23
N TRP A 310 -15.65 9.67 6.34
CA TRP A 310 -15.17 9.15 7.63
C TRP A 310 -14.78 10.26 8.59
N ILE A 311 -14.09 11.29 8.12
CA ILE A 311 -13.72 12.45 8.94
C ILE A 311 -14.97 13.18 9.42
N PHE A 312 -15.96 13.36 8.54
CA PHE A 312 -17.22 13.96 8.94
C PHE A 312 -17.91 13.18 10.07
N ILE A 313 -17.99 11.85 9.96
CA ILE A 313 -18.55 11.00 11.02
C ILE A 313 -17.78 11.13 12.33
N LEU A 314 -16.45 10.99 12.30
CA LEU A 314 -15.63 11.05 13.50
C LEU A 314 -15.72 12.41 14.20
N ARG A 315 -15.82 13.50 13.43
CA ARG A 315 -16.06 14.85 13.97
C ARG A 315 -17.45 15.03 14.54
N TYR A 316 -18.46 14.55 13.83
CA TYR A 316 -19.84 14.61 14.30
C TYR A 316 -20.02 13.89 15.64
N MET A 317 -19.25 12.82 15.86
CA MET A 317 -19.21 12.08 17.12
C MET A 317 -18.31 12.74 18.19
N GLY A 318 -17.63 13.85 17.89
CA GLY A 318 -16.71 14.53 18.83
C GLY A 318 -15.46 13.72 19.17
N LEU A 319 -14.99 12.89 18.25
CA LEU A 319 -13.85 11.97 18.47
C LEU A 319 -12.52 12.52 17.92
N ILE A 320 -12.61 13.52 17.04
CA ILE A 320 -11.49 14.22 16.41
C ILE A 320 -11.78 15.71 16.26
#